data_0b6db7a437d000474b0d50d667761143
#
_entry.id   0b6db7a437d000474b0d50d667761143
#
_cell.length_a   1.000
_cell.length_b   1.000
_cell.length_c   1.000
_cell.angle_alpha   90.00
_cell.angle_beta   90.00
_cell.angle_gamma   90.00
#
_symmetry.space_group_name_H-M   'P 1'
#
loop_
_entity.id
_entity.type
_entity.pdbx_description
1 polymer ?
#
loop_
_entity_poly.entity_id
_entity_poly.type
_entity_poly.pdbx_seq_one_letter_code
_entity_poly.pdbx_strand_id
1 'polypeptide(L)'
;QELCQRQQRLLFDVLLPQLKREGVELCEWHELSESEVTYLKDFYDHRIFPILTPLAVDPAHPFPYVSNLAFSVATIVRDPATLEQRFARVKVPTLFPRLLALPGGSRFIPVESVIIEFLATLFPGMEIDEATIFRVTRNADLALEDEDAEDLLQAVEVELRKRRYGRAVRLEIDHRSSTKMRELLIAEHDLSEKDVVAVDGLVDPACLWQMHAVDRSDLKDDQWQPVTAGRLAAAAESGRSIFAVVRERALLLHHPYESFASSVEEFVAQAAVDPRVQSIKMTLYRTSGDSPIAQHL
;
A
#
# COMPACT_ATOMS: atom_id res chain seq x y z
N GLN A 1 5.32 -0.08 -18.89
CA GLN A 1 4.73 1.26 -19.04
C GLN A 1 3.38 1.20 -19.72
N GLU A 2 3.21 0.52 -20.87
CA GLU A 2 1.96 0.42 -21.64
C GLU A 2 0.77 -0.08 -20.79
N LEU A 3 0.96 -1.16 -20.00
CA LEU A 3 -0.08 -1.67 -19.11
C LEU A 3 -0.52 -0.64 -18.06
N CYS A 4 0.42 0.10 -17.49
CA CYS A 4 0.11 1.17 -16.53
C CYS A 4 -0.69 2.29 -17.20
N GLN A 5 -0.32 2.73 -18.40
CA GLN A 5 -1.06 3.74 -19.15
C GLN A 5 -2.48 3.27 -19.51
N ARG A 6 -2.62 2.00 -19.90
CA ARG A 6 -3.93 1.41 -20.17
C ARG A 6 -4.80 1.34 -18.91
N GLN A 7 -4.21 0.99 -17.77
CA GLN A 7 -4.88 0.98 -16.47
C GLN A 7 -5.36 2.39 -16.09
N GLN A 8 -4.51 3.41 -16.23
CA GLN A 8 -4.88 4.79 -15.90
C GLN A 8 -6.01 5.30 -16.79
N ARG A 9 -5.94 5.05 -18.11
CA ARG A 9 -7.03 5.41 -19.03
C ARG A 9 -8.35 4.73 -18.64
N LEU A 10 -8.33 3.43 -18.33
CA LEU A 10 -9.55 2.75 -17.88
C LEU A 10 -10.10 3.38 -16.60
N LEU A 11 -9.22 3.72 -15.65
CA LEU A 11 -9.62 4.34 -14.40
C LEU A 11 -10.24 5.74 -14.64
N PHE A 12 -9.51 6.63 -15.30
CA PHE A 12 -9.89 8.05 -15.41
C PHE A 12 -10.95 8.31 -16.49
N ASP A 13 -10.91 7.59 -17.61
CA ASP A 13 -11.82 7.83 -18.71
C ASP A 13 -13.14 7.03 -18.60
N VAL A 14 -13.14 5.94 -17.81
CA VAL A 14 -14.32 5.05 -17.74
C VAL A 14 -14.83 4.90 -16.32
N LEU A 15 -14.02 4.41 -15.37
CA LEU A 15 -14.49 4.02 -14.05
C LEU A 15 -14.84 5.21 -13.17
N LEU A 16 -13.94 6.19 -13.02
CA LEU A 16 -14.20 7.37 -12.19
C LEU A 16 -15.40 8.20 -12.68
N PRO A 17 -15.59 8.44 -13.99
CA PRO A 17 -16.81 9.10 -14.48
C PRO A 17 -18.11 8.32 -14.19
N GLN A 18 -18.06 6.98 -14.20
CA GLN A 18 -19.21 6.17 -13.84
C GLN A 18 -19.50 6.25 -12.34
N LEU A 19 -18.46 6.14 -11.48
CA LEU A 19 -18.59 6.28 -10.04
C LEU A 19 -19.10 7.67 -9.65
N LYS A 20 -18.65 8.72 -10.33
CA LYS A 20 -19.13 10.09 -10.09
C LYS A 20 -20.63 10.24 -10.34
N ARG A 21 -21.19 9.58 -11.37
CA ARG A 21 -22.63 9.56 -11.63
C ARG A 21 -23.42 8.87 -10.50
N GLU A 22 -22.77 7.92 -9.83
CA GLU A 22 -23.33 7.22 -8.67
C GLU A 22 -23.05 7.93 -7.33
N GLY A 23 -22.43 9.12 -7.39
CA GLY A 23 -22.13 9.95 -6.21
C GLY A 23 -20.90 9.52 -5.42
N VAL A 24 -20.01 8.70 -6.01
CA VAL A 24 -18.70 8.34 -5.43
C VAL A 24 -17.62 9.01 -6.25
N GLU A 25 -16.87 9.95 -5.65
CA GLU A 25 -15.94 10.79 -6.39
C GLU A 25 -14.51 10.72 -5.83
N LEU A 26 -13.53 10.64 -6.74
CA LEU A 26 -12.15 11.00 -6.48
C LEU A 26 -11.94 12.42 -7.01
N CYS A 27 -11.72 13.37 -6.11
CA CYS A 27 -11.69 14.80 -6.44
C CYS A 27 -10.25 15.27 -6.66
N GLU A 28 -10.10 16.23 -7.56
CA GLU A 28 -8.93 17.10 -7.63
C GLU A 28 -9.17 18.35 -6.75
N TRP A 29 -8.07 19.01 -6.37
CA TRP A 29 -8.15 20.17 -5.46
C TRP A 29 -9.08 21.29 -5.96
N HIS A 30 -9.07 21.56 -7.25
CA HIS A 30 -9.86 22.61 -7.87
C HIS A 30 -11.38 22.30 -7.92
N GLU A 31 -11.77 21.05 -7.67
CA GLU A 31 -13.20 20.63 -7.62
C GLU A 31 -13.82 20.75 -6.22
N LEU A 32 -13.02 21.17 -5.24
CA LEU A 32 -13.44 21.27 -3.85
C LEU A 32 -14.26 22.54 -3.60
N SER A 33 -15.29 22.43 -2.77
CA SER A 33 -16.00 23.57 -2.24
C SER A 33 -15.19 24.30 -1.15
N GLU A 34 -15.52 25.56 -0.86
CA GLU A 34 -14.86 26.35 0.19
C GLU A 34 -14.95 25.66 1.57
N SER A 35 -16.06 25.00 1.87
CA SER A 35 -16.22 24.25 3.11
C SER A 35 -15.32 23.02 3.19
N GLU A 36 -15.11 22.31 2.09
CA GLU A 36 -14.19 21.16 2.01
C GLU A 36 -12.75 21.62 2.11
N VAL A 37 -12.37 22.71 1.46
CA VAL A 37 -11.04 23.32 1.60
C VAL A 37 -10.78 23.72 3.06
N THR A 38 -11.76 24.34 3.72
CA THR A 38 -11.64 24.71 5.13
C THR A 38 -11.46 23.47 6.03
N TYR A 39 -12.23 22.42 5.79
CA TYR A 39 -12.11 21.14 6.49
C TYR A 39 -10.72 20.52 6.30
N LEU A 40 -10.24 20.48 5.07
CA LEU A 40 -8.92 19.90 4.77
C LEU A 40 -7.77 20.74 5.33
N LYS A 41 -7.92 22.07 5.37
CA LYS A 41 -6.93 22.94 6.01
C LYS A 41 -6.84 22.68 7.50
N ASP A 42 -7.96 22.59 8.19
CA ASP A 42 -8.00 22.24 9.62
C ASP A 42 -7.40 20.86 9.86
N PHE A 43 -7.77 19.88 9.05
CA PHE A 43 -7.22 18.53 9.12
C PHE A 43 -5.70 18.51 8.86
N TYR A 44 -5.22 19.28 7.88
CA TYR A 44 -3.80 19.42 7.60
C TYR A 44 -3.06 20.02 8.80
N ASP A 45 -3.50 21.17 9.29
CA ASP A 45 -2.84 21.92 10.36
C ASP A 45 -2.73 21.09 11.65
N HIS A 46 -3.79 20.35 12.02
CA HIS A 46 -3.84 19.64 13.30
C HIS A 46 -3.42 18.17 13.24
N ARG A 47 -3.46 17.55 12.06
CA ARG A 47 -3.21 16.11 11.95
C ARG A 47 -2.02 15.77 11.06
N ILE A 48 -1.91 16.39 9.88
CA ILE A 48 -0.87 16.05 8.91
C ILE A 48 0.41 16.83 9.18
N PHE A 49 0.35 18.15 9.28
CA PHE A 49 1.51 19.03 9.44
C PHE A 49 2.43 18.63 10.61
N PRO A 50 1.92 18.30 11.82
CA PRO A 50 2.78 17.99 12.97
C PRO A 50 3.66 16.75 12.81
N ILE A 51 3.34 15.86 11.86
CA ILE A 51 4.09 14.62 11.61
C ILE A 51 4.90 14.64 10.32
N LEU A 52 4.77 15.72 9.52
CA LEU A 52 5.59 15.88 8.32
C LEU A 52 7.01 16.30 8.70
N THR A 53 7.98 15.64 8.08
CA THR A 53 9.40 15.96 8.25
C THR A 53 10.00 16.22 6.87
N PRO A 54 10.15 17.47 6.47
CA PRO A 54 10.85 17.82 5.24
C PRO A 54 12.34 17.53 5.40
N LEU A 55 12.94 16.90 4.40
CA LEU A 55 14.36 16.58 4.34
C LEU A 55 14.96 17.28 3.12
N ALA A 56 15.71 18.33 3.35
CA ALA A 56 16.45 19.02 2.31
C ALA A 56 17.74 18.26 1.97
N VAL A 57 18.15 18.35 0.71
CA VAL A 57 19.41 17.80 0.20
C VAL A 57 20.34 18.95 -0.09
N ASP A 58 21.50 18.93 0.53
CA ASP A 58 22.60 19.86 0.30
C ASP A 58 23.95 19.12 0.41
N PRO A 59 25.11 19.75 0.14
CA PRO A 59 26.42 19.09 0.24
C PRO A 59 26.73 18.45 1.60
N ALA A 60 26.10 18.93 2.69
CA ALA A 60 26.28 18.41 4.03
C ALA A 60 25.24 17.32 4.37
N HIS A 61 24.12 17.28 3.66
CA HIS A 61 23.02 16.35 3.87
C HIS A 61 22.74 15.59 2.56
N PRO A 62 23.27 14.37 2.40
CA PRO A 62 23.07 13.56 1.22
C PRO A 62 21.61 13.17 1.03
N PHE A 63 21.26 12.72 -0.16
CA PHE A 63 19.89 12.33 -0.50
C PHE A 63 19.34 11.30 0.51
N PRO A 64 18.18 11.59 1.13
CA PRO A 64 17.63 10.75 2.18
C PRO A 64 17.15 9.40 1.63
N TYR A 65 17.45 8.34 2.35
CA TYR A 65 17.00 7.01 2.00
C TYR A 65 15.47 6.94 1.84
N VAL A 66 15.01 6.39 0.71
CA VAL A 66 13.59 6.13 0.43
C VAL A 66 13.29 4.65 0.65
N SER A 67 12.44 4.34 1.61
CA SER A 67 12.03 2.97 1.91
C SER A 67 11.24 2.36 0.75
N ASN A 68 11.24 1.02 0.65
CA ASN A 68 10.45 0.32 -0.37
C ASN A 68 8.98 0.72 -0.32
N LEU A 69 8.42 1.04 -1.49
CA LEU A 69 7.03 1.44 -1.70
C LEU A 69 6.58 2.70 -0.93
N ALA A 70 7.53 3.44 -0.33
CA ALA A 70 7.19 4.67 0.36
C ALA A 70 6.79 5.77 -0.63
N PHE A 71 5.62 6.37 -0.40
CA PHE A 71 5.17 7.58 -1.08
C PHE A 71 5.92 8.79 -0.57
N SER A 72 6.32 9.65 -1.49
CA SER A 72 7.01 10.88 -1.15
C SER A 72 6.65 11.99 -2.13
N VAL A 73 6.59 13.21 -1.60
CA VAL A 73 6.59 14.43 -2.40
C VAL A 73 8.05 14.84 -2.57
N ALA A 74 8.50 14.96 -3.82
CA ALA A 74 9.75 15.60 -4.19
C ALA A 74 9.45 17.06 -4.54
N THR A 75 10.27 17.98 -4.08
CA THR A 75 10.09 19.40 -4.36
C THR A 75 11.42 20.09 -4.62
N ILE A 76 11.39 21.10 -5.50
CA ILE A 76 12.45 22.07 -5.65
C ILE A 76 11.99 23.33 -4.92
N VAL A 77 12.72 23.70 -3.91
CA VAL A 77 12.51 24.95 -3.16
C VAL A 77 13.56 25.97 -3.57
N ARG A 78 13.20 27.23 -3.65
CA ARG A 78 14.07 28.33 -4.06
C ARG A 78 14.10 29.42 -3.00
N ASP A 79 15.30 29.85 -2.64
CA ASP A 79 15.47 31.04 -1.81
C ASP A 79 15.21 32.28 -2.69
N PRO A 80 14.23 33.12 -2.38
CA PRO A 80 13.92 34.31 -3.20
C PRO A 80 15.01 35.38 -3.17
N ALA A 81 15.87 35.38 -2.14
CA ALA A 81 16.95 36.36 -2.00
C ALA A 81 18.21 35.97 -2.79
N THR A 82 18.58 34.67 -2.76
CA THR A 82 19.79 34.16 -3.42
C THR A 82 19.54 33.50 -4.76
N LEU A 83 18.26 33.15 -5.04
CA LEU A 83 17.81 32.36 -6.18
C LEU A 83 18.37 30.94 -6.20
N GLU A 84 18.98 30.52 -5.10
CA GLU A 84 19.50 29.16 -4.95
C GLU A 84 18.35 28.13 -4.87
N GLN A 85 18.43 27.10 -5.69
CA GLN A 85 17.47 26.01 -5.69
C GLN A 85 18.02 24.83 -4.91
N ARG A 86 17.16 24.21 -4.08
CA ARG A 86 17.49 23.01 -3.32
C ARG A 86 16.39 21.97 -3.51
N PHE A 87 16.81 20.72 -3.60
CA PHE A 87 15.88 19.61 -3.55
C PHE A 87 15.46 19.34 -2.10
N ALA A 88 14.18 19.06 -1.91
CA ALA A 88 13.69 18.55 -0.65
C ALA A 88 12.71 17.41 -0.88
N ARG A 89 12.61 16.53 0.10
CA ARG A 89 11.70 15.42 0.12
C ARG A 89 10.79 15.48 1.34
N VAL A 90 9.50 15.25 1.15
CA VAL A 90 8.53 15.07 2.23
C VAL A 90 7.94 13.67 2.10
N LYS A 91 8.13 12.82 3.11
CA LYS A 91 7.51 11.49 3.13
C LYS A 91 6.02 11.63 3.41
N VAL A 92 5.19 11.01 2.59
CA VAL A 92 3.74 10.91 2.84
C VAL A 92 3.50 9.93 4.00
N PRO A 93 2.82 10.36 5.07
CA PRO A 93 2.58 9.50 6.23
C PRO A 93 1.64 8.34 5.90
N THR A 94 1.97 7.14 6.37
CA THR A 94 1.11 5.95 6.26
C THR A 94 0.12 5.81 7.43
N LEU A 95 0.14 6.76 8.37
CA LEU A 95 -0.76 6.79 9.52
C LEU A 95 -2.22 7.08 9.11
N PHE A 96 -2.39 7.82 8.01
CA PHE A 96 -3.70 8.15 7.47
C PHE A 96 -4.06 7.27 6.28
N PRO A 97 -5.37 7.09 6.01
CA PRO A 97 -5.83 6.61 4.73
C PRO A 97 -5.26 7.50 3.62
N ARG A 98 -4.83 6.90 2.52
CA ARG A 98 -4.27 7.68 1.42
C ARG A 98 -5.33 8.52 0.71
N LEU A 99 -6.56 8.02 0.62
CA LEU A 99 -7.71 8.80 0.18
C LEU A 99 -8.43 9.34 1.41
N LEU A 100 -8.36 10.65 1.61
CA LEU A 100 -9.07 11.32 2.68
C LEU A 100 -10.54 11.50 2.27
N ALA A 101 -11.44 10.97 3.09
CA ALA A 101 -12.87 11.18 2.90
C ALA A 101 -13.24 12.62 3.25
N LEU A 102 -13.97 13.27 2.36
CA LEU A 102 -14.55 14.58 2.58
C LEU A 102 -15.86 14.46 3.41
N PRO A 103 -16.35 15.55 3.99
CA PRO A 103 -17.64 15.53 4.68
C PRO A 103 -18.75 14.95 3.80
N GLY A 104 -19.46 13.94 4.30
CA GLY A 104 -20.44 13.17 3.53
C GLY A 104 -19.97 11.76 3.14
N GLY A 105 -18.67 11.49 3.16
CA GLY A 105 -18.10 10.13 3.13
C GLY A 105 -18.04 9.45 1.76
N SER A 106 -18.52 10.09 0.68
CA SER A 106 -18.51 9.52 -0.68
C SER A 106 -17.60 10.25 -1.67
N ARG A 107 -17.04 11.38 -1.26
CA ARG A 107 -16.04 12.14 -2.01
C ARG A 107 -14.70 12.01 -1.33
N PHE A 108 -13.64 11.84 -2.12
CA PHE A 108 -12.28 11.56 -1.64
C PHE A 108 -11.27 12.45 -2.32
N ILE A 109 -10.19 12.77 -1.60
CA ILE A 109 -9.01 13.42 -2.16
C ILE A 109 -7.74 12.70 -1.71
N PRO A 110 -6.72 12.52 -2.58
CA PRO A 110 -5.44 11.97 -2.15
C PRO A 110 -4.75 12.86 -1.10
N VAL A 111 -4.24 12.26 -0.04
CA VAL A 111 -3.53 13.00 1.04
C VAL A 111 -2.33 13.76 0.50
N GLU A 112 -1.65 13.21 -0.50
CA GLU A 112 -0.54 13.88 -1.19
C GLU A 112 -0.95 15.17 -1.89
N SER A 113 -2.17 15.26 -2.44
CA SER A 113 -2.68 16.49 -3.03
C SER A 113 -2.85 17.59 -1.97
N VAL A 114 -3.32 17.22 -0.78
CA VAL A 114 -3.43 18.14 0.36
C VAL A 114 -2.04 18.58 0.84
N ILE A 115 -1.07 17.67 0.91
CA ILE A 115 0.30 18.01 1.29
C ILE A 115 0.93 18.97 0.28
N ILE A 116 0.75 18.74 -1.02
CA ILE A 116 1.28 19.61 -2.08
C ILE A 116 0.67 21.00 -2.00
N GLU A 117 -0.63 21.12 -1.79
CA GLU A 117 -1.30 22.42 -1.69
C GLU A 117 -0.75 23.26 -0.54
N PHE A 118 -0.51 22.66 0.61
CA PHE A 118 0.04 23.35 1.78
C PHE A 118 1.55 23.23 1.93
N LEU A 119 2.26 22.77 0.90
CA LEU A 119 3.68 22.46 0.95
C LEU A 119 4.55 23.66 1.39
N ALA A 120 4.18 24.86 0.99
CA ALA A 120 4.88 26.09 1.36
C ALA A 120 4.97 26.31 2.89
N THR A 121 4.04 25.79 3.66
CA THR A 121 4.06 25.89 5.13
C THR A 121 5.24 25.14 5.76
N LEU A 122 5.78 24.14 5.05
CA LEU A 122 6.94 23.37 5.50
C LEU A 122 8.29 24.06 5.21
N PHE A 123 8.29 25.10 4.36
CA PHE A 123 9.48 25.81 3.91
C PHE A 123 9.33 27.32 4.08
N PRO A 124 9.28 27.83 5.33
CA PRO A 124 9.07 29.25 5.58
C PRO A 124 10.12 30.11 4.92
N GLY A 125 9.70 31.12 4.16
CA GLY A 125 10.57 32.04 3.44
C GLY A 125 11.15 31.52 2.13
N MET A 126 10.81 30.29 1.72
CA MET A 126 11.20 29.72 0.44
C MET A 126 10.00 29.72 -0.54
N GLU A 127 10.30 29.74 -1.82
CA GLU A 127 9.31 29.53 -2.88
C GLU A 127 9.35 28.09 -3.38
N ILE A 128 8.19 27.53 -3.71
CA ILE A 128 8.08 26.18 -4.29
C ILE A 128 8.10 26.32 -5.81
N ASP A 129 9.19 25.92 -6.45
CA ASP A 129 9.31 25.95 -7.91
C ASP A 129 8.65 24.74 -8.56
N GLU A 130 8.74 23.59 -7.93
CA GLU A 130 8.15 22.35 -8.42
C GLU A 130 7.82 21.41 -7.25
N ALA A 131 6.69 20.70 -7.34
CA ALA A 131 6.37 19.60 -6.46
C ALA A 131 5.78 18.44 -7.26
N THR A 132 6.22 17.23 -6.96
CA THR A 132 5.76 16.01 -7.62
C THR A 132 5.71 14.83 -6.66
N ILE A 133 4.90 13.84 -7.00
CA ILE A 133 4.78 12.59 -6.25
C ILE A 133 5.66 11.54 -6.90
N PHE A 134 6.35 10.78 -6.06
CA PHE A 134 7.08 9.62 -6.54
C PHE A 134 7.02 8.46 -5.56
N ARG A 135 7.27 7.26 -6.08
CA ARG A 135 7.39 6.02 -5.33
C ARG A 135 8.52 5.17 -5.89
N VAL A 136 9.32 4.59 -5.00
CA VAL A 136 10.41 3.69 -5.36
C VAL A 136 10.07 2.27 -4.95
N THR A 137 10.18 1.33 -5.90
CA THR A 137 10.15 -0.11 -5.60
C THR A 137 11.59 -0.61 -5.48
N ARG A 138 11.87 -1.37 -4.43
CA ARG A 138 13.18 -1.98 -4.19
C ARG A 138 13.11 -3.49 -4.35
N ASN A 139 14.22 -4.08 -4.74
CA ASN A 139 14.34 -5.53 -4.78
C ASN A 139 14.10 -6.11 -3.39
N ALA A 140 13.27 -7.14 -3.34
CA ALA A 140 12.91 -7.85 -2.13
C ALA A 140 13.36 -9.33 -2.17
N ASP A 141 14.12 -9.72 -3.20
CA ASP A 141 14.66 -11.08 -3.27
C ASP A 141 15.63 -11.32 -2.13
N LEU A 142 15.42 -12.43 -1.45
CA LEU A 142 16.33 -12.96 -0.45
C LEU A 142 17.38 -13.80 -1.19
N ALA A 143 18.57 -13.28 -1.36
CA ALA A 143 19.71 -14.11 -1.72
C ALA A 143 20.20 -14.81 -0.44
N LEU A 144 19.62 -15.96 -0.13
CA LEU A 144 20.19 -16.85 0.88
C LEU A 144 21.42 -17.50 0.23
N GLU A 145 22.60 -17.00 0.54
CA GLU A 145 23.83 -17.73 0.28
C GLU A 145 23.89 -18.86 1.31
N ASP A 146 23.68 -20.09 0.83
CA ASP A 146 23.34 -21.30 1.62
C ASP A 146 24.55 -21.91 2.33
N GLU A 147 25.76 -21.32 2.25
CA GLU A 147 26.98 -22.06 2.56
C GLU A 147 27.51 -21.90 4.00
N ASP A 148 27.05 -20.94 4.83
CA ASP A 148 27.64 -20.70 6.15
C ASP A 148 26.68 -20.35 7.30
N ALA A 149 25.38 -20.61 7.19
CA ALA A 149 24.46 -20.25 8.26
C ALA A 149 24.33 -21.37 9.31
N GLU A 150 25.14 -21.32 10.36
CA GLU A 150 24.96 -22.15 11.56
C GLU A 150 23.60 -21.95 12.25
N ASP A 151 22.94 -20.80 11.99
CA ASP A 151 21.58 -20.48 12.47
C ASP A 151 20.74 -19.85 11.35
N LEU A 152 19.83 -20.64 10.78
CA LEU A 152 18.89 -20.22 9.73
C LEU A 152 18.04 -19.02 10.17
N LEU A 153 17.68 -18.93 11.45
CA LEU A 153 16.87 -17.83 11.98
C LEU A 153 17.65 -16.51 11.95
N GLN A 154 18.91 -16.52 12.33
CA GLN A 154 19.80 -15.36 12.30
C GLN A 154 20.08 -14.93 10.84
N ALA A 155 20.29 -15.89 9.94
CA ALA A 155 20.45 -15.61 8.51
C ALA A 155 19.20 -14.93 7.92
N VAL A 156 18.00 -15.42 8.25
CA VAL A 156 16.74 -14.82 7.83
C VAL A 156 16.55 -13.42 8.42
N GLU A 157 16.91 -13.19 9.69
CA GLU A 157 16.85 -11.84 10.30
C GLU A 157 17.79 -10.84 9.61
N VAL A 158 19.01 -11.26 9.30
CA VAL A 158 20.00 -10.44 8.57
C VAL A 158 19.47 -10.11 7.17
N GLU A 159 18.92 -11.08 6.46
CA GLU A 159 18.36 -10.88 5.12
C GLU A 159 17.09 -10.01 5.15
N LEU A 160 16.22 -10.15 6.17
CA LEU A 160 15.08 -9.26 6.36
C LEU A 160 15.50 -7.81 6.63
N ARG A 161 16.64 -7.59 7.31
CA ARG A 161 17.24 -6.25 7.44
C ARG A 161 17.78 -5.74 6.11
N LYS A 162 18.51 -6.55 5.34
CA LYS A 162 19.01 -6.21 4.00
C LYS A 162 17.86 -5.89 3.02
N ARG A 163 16.72 -6.56 3.14
CA ARG A 163 15.51 -6.30 2.36
C ARG A 163 15.02 -4.86 2.48
N ARG A 164 15.22 -4.22 3.63
CA ARG A 164 14.88 -2.80 3.82
C ARG A 164 15.77 -1.88 2.96
N TYR A 165 16.97 -2.33 2.60
CA TYR A 165 17.98 -1.57 1.87
C TYR A 165 18.25 -2.12 0.47
N GLY A 166 17.37 -2.97 -0.05
CA GLY A 166 17.48 -3.54 -1.39
C GLY A 166 17.64 -2.45 -2.46
N ARG A 167 18.34 -2.79 -3.55
CA ARG A 167 18.52 -1.89 -4.69
C ARG A 167 17.17 -1.42 -5.23
N ALA A 168 17.05 -0.15 -5.59
CA ALA A 168 15.90 0.34 -6.32
C ALA A 168 15.81 -0.33 -7.69
N VAL A 169 14.61 -0.75 -8.09
CA VAL A 169 14.37 -1.43 -9.38
C VAL A 169 13.29 -0.76 -10.20
N ARG A 170 12.54 0.18 -9.61
CA ARG A 170 11.50 0.94 -10.30
C ARG A 170 11.25 2.27 -9.61
N LEU A 171 11.11 3.31 -10.41
CA LEU A 171 10.62 4.63 -10.01
C LEU A 171 9.28 4.89 -10.69
N GLU A 172 8.25 5.15 -9.91
CA GLU A 172 6.98 5.69 -10.38
C GLU A 172 6.93 7.17 -10.05
N ILE A 173 6.63 8.00 -11.02
CA ILE A 173 6.62 9.46 -10.90
C ILE A 173 5.47 10.05 -11.70
N ASP A 174 4.89 11.17 -11.24
CA ASP A 174 3.86 11.89 -12.00
C ASP A 174 4.45 12.31 -13.38
N HIS A 175 3.70 12.05 -14.44
CA HIS A 175 4.13 12.35 -15.81
C HIS A 175 4.41 13.83 -16.07
N ARG A 176 3.82 14.73 -15.26
CA ARG A 176 4.00 16.18 -15.33
C ARG A 176 5.30 16.67 -14.73
N SER A 177 6.07 15.79 -14.10
CA SER A 177 7.35 16.12 -13.49
C SER A 177 8.34 16.61 -14.53
N SER A 178 9.12 17.65 -14.18
CA SER A 178 10.17 18.17 -15.06
C SER A 178 11.24 17.12 -15.35
N THR A 179 11.90 17.27 -16.50
CA THR A 179 13.06 16.44 -16.86
C THR A 179 14.14 16.50 -15.78
N LYS A 180 14.39 17.70 -15.23
CA LYS A 180 15.36 17.92 -14.15
C LYS A 180 15.03 17.09 -12.90
N MET A 181 13.77 17.10 -12.46
CA MET A 181 13.32 16.33 -11.31
C MET A 181 13.47 14.83 -11.55
N ARG A 182 13.07 14.38 -12.74
CA ARG A 182 13.16 12.98 -13.13
C ARG A 182 14.61 12.48 -13.17
N GLU A 183 15.51 13.23 -13.83
CA GLU A 183 16.95 12.91 -13.91
C GLU A 183 17.59 12.85 -12.52
N LEU A 184 17.25 13.80 -11.64
CA LEU A 184 17.73 13.81 -10.26
C LEU A 184 17.31 12.52 -9.53
N LEU A 185 16.02 12.16 -9.56
CA LEU A 185 15.54 10.96 -8.88
C LEU A 185 16.12 9.68 -9.47
N ILE A 186 16.36 9.62 -10.78
CA ILE A 186 17.03 8.49 -11.44
C ILE A 186 18.46 8.34 -10.91
N ALA A 187 19.22 9.45 -10.89
CA ALA A 187 20.61 9.46 -10.44
C ALA A 187 20.73 9.06 -8.95
N GLU A 188 19.90 9.64 -8.09
CA GLU A 188 19.94 9.38 -6.64
C GLU A 188 19.52 7.94 -6.24
N HIS A 189 18.85 7.24 -7.13
CA HIS A 189 18.40 5.86 -6.89
C HIS A 189 19.19 4.82 -7.69
N ASP A 190 20.22 5.25 -8.43
CA ASP A 190 21.02 4.37 -9.31
C ASP A 190 20.12 3.58 -10.28
N LEU A 191 19.16 4.27 -10.89
CA LEU A 191 18.22 3.74 -11.86
C LEU A 191 18.60 4.16 -13.29
N SER A 192 17.89 3.65 -14.26
CA SER A 192 17.94 4.03 -15.65
C SER A 192 16.56 4.43 -16.16
N GLU A 193 16.47 5.10 -17.31
CA GLU A 193 15.20 5.52 -17.92
C GLU A 193 14.21 4.37 -18.12
N LYS A 194 14.69 3.15 -18.38
CA LYS A 194 13.83 1.96 -18.53
C LYS A 194 13.15 1.53 -17.23
N ASP A 195 13.70 1.95 -16.08
CA ASP A 195 13.19 1.61 -14.76
C ASP A 195 12.15 2.64 -14.27
N VAL A 196 11.91 3.70 -15.08
CA VAL A 196 10.97 4.78 -14.76
C VAL A 196 9.62 4.52 -15.40
N VAL A 197 8.57 4.68 -14.60
CA VAL A 197 7.17 4.67 -15.04
C VAL A 197 6.59 6.06 -14.79
N ALA A 198 6.45 6.84 -15.85
CA ALA A 198 5.69 8.08 -15.80
C ALA A 198 4.20 7.75 -15.75
N VAL A 199 3.55 8.13 -14.66
CA VAL A 199 2.14 7.84 -14.38
C VAL A 199 1.31 9.06 -14.71
N ASP A 200 0.38 8.90 -15.66
CA ASP A 200 -0.61 9.91 -16.01
C ASP A 200 -1.87 9.65 -15.18
N GLY A 201 -1.91 10.17 -13.97
CA GLY A 201 -3.00 9.98 -13.04
C GLY A 201 -2.56 9.54 -11.63
N LEU A 202 -3.21 8.52 -11.10
CA LEU A 202 -3.00 8.07 -9.73
C LEU A 202 -1.82 7.09 -9.61
N VAL A 203 -0.73 7.52 -9.01
CA VAL A 203 0.38 6.63 -8.64
C VAL A 203 -0.12 5.66 -7.57
N ASP A 204 0.13 4.35 -7.73
CA ASP A 204 -0.37 3.29 -6.85
C ASP A 204 -1.88 3.26 -6.63
N PRO A 205 -2.63 2.74 -7.58
CA PRO A 205 -4.09 2.68 -7.49
C PRO A 205 -4.61 1.69 -6.43
N ALA A 206 -3.75 1.02 -5.66
CA ALA A 206 -4.19 0.17 -4.54
C ALA A 206 -5.01 0.93 -3.49
N CYS A 207 -4.85 2.25 -3.40
CA CYS A 207 -5.68 3.10 -2.52
C CYS A 207 -7.16 3.10 -2.90
N LEU A 208 -7.53 2.68 -4.11
CA LEU A 208 -8.94 2.58 -4.54
C LEU A 208 -9.76 1.58 -3.71
N TRP A 209 -9.11 0.66 -2.98
CA TRP A 209 -9.81 -0.16 -2.00
C TRP A 209 -10.54 0.67 -0.94
N GLN A 210 -10.09 1.89 -0.67
CA GLN A 210 -10.78 2.81 0.24
C GLN A 210 -12.11 3.32 -0.35
N MET A 211 -12.15 3.58 -1.65
CA MET A 211 -13.41 3.90 -2.36
C MET A 211 -14.34 2.68 -2.42
N HIS A 212 -13.78 1.48 -2.61
CA HIS A 212 -14.57 0.25 -2.58
C HIS A 212 -15.20 0.01 -1.19
N ALA A 213 -14.60 0.50 -0.11
CA ALA A 213 -15.12 0.35 1.25
C ALA A 213 -16.37 1.21 1.54
N VAL A 214 -16.74 2.15 0.67
CA VAL A 214 -17.98 2.95 0.82
C VAL A 214 -19.20 2.03 0.93
N ASP A 215 -20.13 2.37 1.81
CA ASP A 215 -21.36 1.61 2.02
C ASP A 215 -22.37 1.84 0.87
N ARG A 216 -22.09 1.20 -0.25
CA ARG A 216 -22.89 1.18 -1.49
C ARG A 216 -22.92 -0.26 -2.01
N SER A 217 -23.73 -1.08 -1.35
CA SER A 217 -23.91 -2.50 -1.71
C SER A 217 -24.45 -2.69 -3.14
N ASP A 218 -25.21 -1.71 -3.63
CA ASP A 218 -25.75 -1.65 -4.99
C ASP A 218 -24.66 -1.51 -6.09
N LEU A 219 -23.45 -1.09 -5.72
CA LEU A 219 -22.30 -0.97 -6.63
C LEU A 219 -21.28 -2.11 -6.46
N LYS A 220 -21.62 -3.14 -5.70
CA LYS A 220 -20.73 -4.28 -5.40
C LYS A 220 -21.39 -5.57 -5.84
N ASP A 221 -20.54 -6.56 -6.15
CA ASP A 221 -21.00 -7.93 -6.33
C ASP A 221 -21.58 -8.46 -5.02
N ASP A 222 -22.55 -9.36 -5.14
CA ASP A 222 -23.11 -10.08 -3.99
C ASP A 222 -22.00 -10.84 -3.25
N GLN A 223 -22.01 -10.74 -1.92
CA GLN A 223 -21.03 -11.43 -1.12
C GLN A 223 -21.23 -12.95 -1.20
N TRP A 224 -20.21 -13.63 -1.72
CA TRP A 224 -20.23 -15.09 -1.74
C TRP A 224 -20.33 -15.67 -0.33
N GLN A 225 -21.26 -16.61 -0.12
CA GLN A 225 -21.42 -17.34 1.13
C GLN A 225 -20.82 -18.75 0.99
N PRO A 226 -19.62 -19.01 1.55
CA PRO A 226 -19.01 -20.33 1.48
C PRO A 226 -19.85 -21.37 2.21
N VAL A 227 -19.93 -22.56 1.62
CA VAL A 227 -20.66 -23.69 2.24
C VAL A 227 -19.69 -24.64 2.96
N THR A 228 -20.11 -25.21 4.08
CA THR A 228 -19.34 -26.27 4.73
C THR A 228 -19.42 -27.55 3.89
N ALA A 229 -18.28 -28.15 3.55
CA ALA A 229 -18.24 -29.43 2.83
C ALA A 229 -19.10 -30.49 3.54
N GLY A 230 -19.97 -31.18 2.80
CA GLY A 230 -21.01 -32.03 3.40
C GLY A 230 -20.50 -33.07 4.37
N ARG A 231 -19.31 -33.65 4.14
CA ARG A 231 -18.68 -34.60 5.08
C ARG A 231 -18.26 -33.95 6.40
N LEU A 232 -17.83 -32.69 6.34
CA LEU A 232 -17.44 -31.90 7.52
C LEU A 232 -18.70 -31.47 8.30
N ALA A 233 -19.76 -31.05 7.61
CA ALA A 233 -21.04 -30.72 8.23
C ALA A 233 -21.63 -31.91 9.01
N ALA A 234 -21.71 -33.08 8.37
CA ALA A 234 -22.19 -34.29 9.00
C ALA A 234 -21.32 -34.75 10.20
N ALA A 235 -20.01 -34.53 10.11
CA ALA A 235 -19.12 -34.85 11.23
C ALA A 235 -19.34 -33.91 12.40
N ALA A 236 -19.46 -32.59 12.14
CA ALA A 236 -19.74 -31.59 13.17
C ALA A 236 -21.09 -31.87 13.90
N GLU A 237 -22.15 -32.19 13.18
CA GLU A 237 -23.46 -32.55 13.73
C GLU A 237 -23.37 -33.78 14.63
N SER A 238 -22.48 -34.72 14.30
CA SER A 238 -22.29 -35.97 15.10
C SER A 238 -21.19 -35.86 16.16
N GLY A 239 -20.61 -34.65 16.37
CA GLY A 239 -19.54 -34.43 17.33
C GLY A 239 -18.22 -35.13 16.98
N ARG A 240 -18.00 -35.47 15.71
CA ARG A 240 -16.79 -36.15 15.23
C ARG A 240 -15.72 -35.09 14.84
N SER A 241 -14.46 -35.38 15.16
CA SER A 241 -13.36 -34.52 14.78
C SER A 241 -13.09 -34.56 13.27
N ILE A 242 -12.51 -33.49 12.75
CA ILE A 242 -12.08 -33.42 11.35
C ILE A 242 -11.05 -34.52 11.03
N PHE A 243 -10.23 -34.92 12.00
CA PHE A 243 -9.28 -36.02 11.84
C PHE A 243 -9.99 -37.37 11.57
N ALA A 244 -11.14 -37.59 12.15
CA ALA A 244 -11.94 -38.82 11.87
C ALA A 244 -12.39 -38.84 10.40
N VAL A 245 -12.83 -37.68 9.88
CA VAL A 245 -13.25 -37.53 8.48
C VAL A 245 -12.10 -37.78 7.50
N VAL A 246 -10.94 -37.21 7.78
CA VAL A 246 -9.75 -37.34 6.90
C VAL A 246 -9.18 -38.75 6.93
N ARG A 247 -9.25 -39.48 8.07
CA ARG A 247 -8.81 -40.87 8.17
C ARG A 247 -9.65 -41.84 7.35
N GLU A 248 -10.95 -41.57 7.17
CA GLU A 248 -11.80 -42.40 6.33
C GLU A 248 -11.39 -42.36 4.85
N ARG A 249 -11.13 -41.15 4.34
CA ARG A 249 -10.61 -40.93 3.00
C ARG A 249 -10.18 -39.47 2.82
N ALA A 250 -9.34 -39.19 1.83
CA ALA A 250 -8.95 -37.86 1.44
C ALA A 250 -10.14 -36.90 1.25
N LEU A 251 -9.97 -35.65 1.64
CA LEU A 251 -10.94 -34.58 1.48
C LEU A 251 -10.34 -33.52 0.56
N LEU A 252 -10.98 -33.27 -0.57
CA LEU A 252 -10.68 -32.19 -1.48
C LEU A 252 -11.60 -31.01 -1.16
N LEU A 253 -11.06 -29.81 -1.05
CA LEU A 253 -11.78 -28.58 -0.77
C LEU A 253 -11.48 -27.56 -1.87
N HIS A 254 -12.50 -26.84 -2.30
CA HIS A 254 -12.37 -25.81 -3.33
C HIS A 254 -12.78 -24.44 -2.77
N HIS A 255 -11.79 -23.67 -2.29
CA HIS A 255 -12.01 -22.31 -1.82
C HIS A 255 -12.11 -21.32 -3.00
N PRO A 256 -12.97 -20.31 -2.91
CA PRO A 256 -13.80 -19.87 -1.78
C PRO A 256 -15.19 -20.51 -1.71
N TYR A 257 -15.50 -21.49 -2.55
CA TYR A 257 -16.83 -22.10 -2.63
C TYR A 257 -17.14 -22.93 -1.38
N GLU A 258 -16.16 -23.67 -0.90
CA GLU A 258 -16.23 -24.34 0.40
C GLU A 258 -15.52 -23.49 1.46
N SER A 259 -16.09 -23.51 2.67
CA SER A 259 -15.64 -22.65 3.77
C SER A 259 -14.23 -23.03 4.24
N PHE A 260 -13.31 -22.06 4.18
CA PHE A 260 -11.98 -22.18 4.76
C PHE A 260 -12.04 -22.30 6.29
N ALA A 261 -12.89 -21.51 6.93
CA ALA A 261 -13.05 -21.50 8.39
C ALA A 261 -13.50 -22.85 8.93
N SER A 262 -14.55 -23.48 8.34
CA SER A 262 -15.06 -24.78 8.79
C SER A 262 -14.24 -25.97 8.31
N SER A 263 -13.11 -25.74 7.63
CA SER A 263 -12.26 -26.80 7.10
C SER A 263 -10.79 -26.64 7.51
N VAL A 264 -9.99 -25.83 6.80
CA VAL A 264 -8.56 -25.73 7.06
C VAL A 264 -8.28 -25.08 8.41
N GLU A 265 -8.98 -24.02 8.76
CA GLU A 265 -8.83 -23.33 10.04
C GLU A 265 -9.23 -24.24 11.20
N GLU A 266 -10.39 -24.91 11.10
CA GLU A 266 -10.86 -25.87 12.08
C GLU A 266 -9.90 -27.07 12.23
N PHE A 267 -9.27 -27.52 11.13
CA PHE A 267 -8.24 -28.58 11.17
C PHE A 267 -7.02 -28.14 11.99
N VAL A 268 -6.55 -26.92 11.80
CA VAL A 268 -5.41 -26.37 12.56
C VAL A 268 -5.80 -26.15 14.02
N ALA A 269 -6.99 -25.59 14.27
CA ALA A 269 -7.52 -25.39 15.63
C ALA A 269 -7.60 -26.69 16.42
N GLN A 270 -8.16 -27.76 15.82
CA GLN A 270 -8.19 -29.07 16.46
C GLN A 270 -6.79 -29.65 16.64
N ALA A 271 -5.87 -29.43 15.69
CA ALA A 271 -4.49 -29.91 15.81
C ALA A 271 -3.74 -29.23 16.97
N ALA A 272 -3.97 -27.95 17.19
CA ALA A 272 -3.32 -27.17 18.26
C ALA A 272 -3.67 -27.69 19.67
N VAL A 273 -4.85 -28.26 19.85
CA VAL A 273 -5.34 -28.72 21.17
C VAL A 273 -5.36 -30.25 21.33
N ASP A 274 -5.13 -31.03 20.29
CA ASP A 274 -5.14 -32.49 20.37
C ASP A 274 -3.81 -33.00 20.96
N PRO A 275 -3.79 -33.63 22.16
CA PRO A 275 -2.56 -34.08 22.82
C PRO A 275 -1.78 -35.17 22.03
N ARG A 276 -2.38 -35.75 21.01
CA ARG A 276 -1.76 -36.76 20.14
C ARG A 276 -0.98 -36.11 19.00
N VAL A 277 -1.18 -34.82 18.73
CA VAL A 277 -0.42 -34.05 17.74
C VAL A 277 0.89 -33.61 18.35
N GLN A 278 2.00 -34.08 17.81
CA GLN A 278 3.34 -33.76 18.32
C GLN A 278 3.95 -32.51 17.69
N SER A 279 3.56 -32.22 16.45
CA SER A 279 4.02 -31.01 15.75
C SER A 279 3.08 -30.66 14.59
N ILE A 280 3.02 -29.35 14.28
CA ILE A 280 2.38 -28.82 13.08
C ILE A 280 3.49 -28.23 12.21
N LYS A 281 3.57 -28.68 10.94
CA LYS A 281 4.48 -28.12 9.94
C LYS A 281 3.64 -27.51 8.84
N MET A 282 3.75 -26.20 8.65
CA MET A 282 2.91 -25.46 7.74
C MET A 282 3.70 -24.38 7.01
N THR A 283 3.46 -24.22 5.72
CA THR A 283 3.97 -23.10 4.94
C THR A 283 2.91 -21.99 4.91
N LEU A 284 3.24 -20.83 5.46
CA LEU A 284 2.40 -19.64 5.47
C LEU A 284 3.05 -18.59 4.56
N TYR A 285 2.51 -18.38 3.37
CA TYR A 285 3.03 -17.37 2.46
C TYR A 285 2.04 -16.23 2.16
N ARG A 286 0.76 -16.43 2.49
CA ARG A 286 -0.28 -15.42 2.36
C ARG A 286 -1.21 -15.50 3.58
N THR A 287 -0.92 -14.68 4.57
CA THR A 287 -1.76 -14.52 5.76
C THR A 287 -2.04 -13.03 6.00
N SER A 288 -3.19 -12.72 6.60
CA SER A 288 -3.46 -11.41 7.18
C SER A 288 -2.82 -11.30 8.57
N GLY A 289 -2.60 -10.07 9.07
CA GLY A 289 -2.06 -9.84 10.42
C GLY A 289 -2.89 -10.49 11.54
N ASP A 290 -4.21 -10.62 11.33
CA ASP A 290 -5.17 -11.21 12.28
C ASP A 290 -5.59 -12.61 11.85
N SER A 291 -4.69 -13.39 11.25
CA SER A 291 -5.00 -14.74 10.78
C SER A 291 -5.34 -15.68 11.95
N PRO A 292 -6.53 -16.29 12.02
CA PRO A 292 -6.86 -17.29 13.04
C PRO A 292 -5.88 -18.47 13.04
N ILE A 293 -5.34 -18.85 11.88
CA ILE A 293 -4.30 -19.88 11.80
C ILE A 293 -3.07 -19.49 12.61
N ALA A 294 -2.60 -18.23 12.48
CA ALA A 294 -1.43 -17.76 13.25
C ALA A 294 -1.70 -17.74 14.77
N GLN A 295 -2.96 -17.57 15.18
CA GLN A 295 -3.35 -17.61 16.60
C GLN A 295 -3.37 -19.04 17.15
N HIS A 296 -3.61 -20.06 16.31
CA HIS A 296 -3.62 -21.46 16.70
C HIS A 296 -2.22 -22.11 16.67
N LEU A 297 -1.26 -21.53 15.98
CA LEU A 297 0.13 -22.01 15.90
C LEU A 297 1.01 -21.46 17.02
#